data_e5d99b29ee79fb73d61e4d02fad5e90b
#
_entry.id   e5d99b29ee79fb73d61e4d02fad5e90b
#
_cell.length_a   1.000
_cell.length_b   1.000
_cell.length_c   1.000
_cell.angle_alpha   90.00
_cell.angle_beta   90.00
_cell.angle_gamma   90.00
#
_symmetry.space_group_name_H-M   'P 1'
#
loop_
_entity.id
_entity.type
_entity.pdbx_description
1 polymer ?
#
loop_
_entity_poly.entity_id
_entity_poly.type
_entity_poly.pdbx_seq_one_letter_code
_entity_poly.pdbx_strand_id
1 'polypeptide(L)'
;MAFYVGGYLRQLEEEGVADVWSDWLSEYWTLRNSGIPASLDPDELEEMIEWSLVLAPVFPEVVEKILSVPAPNLEHSPVYLDLAEKDYTNRYPDAMTKLLMHLLTSAQPPFFSCVDVATLFRDLLGRTGLNEELKEICDQLGRLGCPNAAELNNLLEN
;
A
#
# COMPACT_ATOMS: atom_id res chain seq x y z
N MET A 1 21.06 2.68 -3.83
CA MET A 1 21.35 1.31 -4.35
C MET A 1 20.07 0.55 -4.66
N ALA A 2 19.02 0.72 -3.90
CA ALA A 2 17.73 0.04 -4.06
C ALA A 2 16.94 0.47 -5.32
N PHE A 3 16.98 1.72 -5.72
CA PHE A 3 16.36 2.21 -6.97
C PHE A 3 16.70 1.38 -8.23
N TYR A 4 17.92 0.83 -8.29
CA TYR A 4 18.31 -0.03 -9.40
C TYR A 4 17.73 -1.45 -9.31
N VAL A 5 17.41 -1.92 -8.13
CA VAL A 5 16.86 -3.27 -7.93
C VAL A 5 15.40 -3.30 -8.36
N GLY A 6 14.59 -2.29 -8.03
CA GLY A 6 13.17 -2.22 -8.42
C GLY A 6 12.98 -2.20 -9.95
N GLY A 7 13.76 -1.37 -10.66
CA GLY A 7 13.73 -1.36 -12.13
C GLY A 7 14.18 -2.68 -12.78
N TYR A 8 15.12 -3.36 -12.15
CA TYR A 8 15.61 -4.66 -12.61
C TYR A 8 14.60 -5.78 -12.31
N LEU A 9 13.92 -5.73 -11.17
CA LEU A 9 12.89 -6.69 -10.80
C LEU A 9 11.68 -6.62 -11.74
N ARG A 10 11.26 -5.43 -12.19
CA ARG A 10 10.21 -5.29 -13.22
C ARG A 10 10.56 -6.00 -14.52
N GLN A 11 11.82 -5.98 -14.89
CA GLN A 11 12.30 -6.69 -16.08
C GLN A 11 12.33 -8.21 -15.88
N LEU A 12 12.57 -8.66 -14.65
CA LEU A 12 12.63 -10.08 -14.28
C LEU A 12 11.22 -10.71 -14.08
N GLU A 13 10.18 -9.92 -13.84
CA GLU A 13 8.79 -10.40 -13.77
C GLU A 13 8.40 -11.10 -15.08
N GLU A 14 8.86 -10.58 -16.22
CA GLU A 14 8.64 -11.16 -17.54
C GLU A 14 9.42 -12.48 -17.76
N GLU A 15 10.45 -12.74 -16.97
CA GLU A 15 11.37 -13.87 -17.12
C GLU A 15 11.11 -15.03 -16.13
N GLY A 16 10.10 -14.94 -15.26
CA GLY A 16 9.74 -15.99 -14.31
C GLY A 16 10.71 -16.15 -13.13
N VAL A 17 11.49 -15.13 -12.82
CA VAL A 17 12.49 -15.13 -11.71
C VAL A 17 11.90 -14.55 -10.41
N ALA A 18 10.61 -14.18 -10.43
CA ALA A 18 9.94 -13.55 -9.29
C ALA A 18 10.02 -14.39 -7.99
N ASP A 19 9.97 -15.72 -8.08
CA ASP A 19 9.98 -16.60 -6.91
C ASP A 19 11.28 -16.48 -6.08
N VAL A 20 12.42 -16.42 -6.75
CA VAL A 20 13.74 -16.31 -6.07
C VAL A 20 13.87 -14.99 -5.32
N TRP A 21 13.37 -13.91 -5.92
CA TRP A 21 13.40 -12.57 -5.31
C TRP A 21 12.37 -12.41 -4.22
N SER A 22 11.24 -13.10 -4.35
CA SER A 22 10.20 -13.19 -3.32
C SER A 22 10.75 -13.77 -2.02
N ASP A 23 11.44 -14.88 -2.10
CA ASP A 23 12.07 -15.53 -0.94
C ASP A 23 13.12 -14.62 -0.30
N TRP A 24 13.96 -14.00 -1.12
CA TRP A 24 14.99 -13.06 -0.65
C TRP A 24 14.36 -11.82 0.03
N LEU A 25 13.33 -11.23 -0.58
CA LEU A 25 12.62 -10.08 -0.01
C LEU A 25 11.98 -10.44 1.33
N SER A 26 11.39 -11.63 1.41
CA SER A 26 10.78 -12.16 2.64
C SER A 26 11.81 -12.35 3.75
N GLU A 27 12.98 -12.88 3.42
CA GLU A 27 14.09 -13.06 4.34
C GLU A 27 14.65 -11.69 4.79
N TYR A 28 14.92 -10.79 3.85
CA TYR A 28 15.38 -9.43 4.14
C TYR A 28 14.44 -8.71 5.12
N TRP A 29 13.13 -8.73 4.84
CA TRP A 29 12.13 -8.12 5.70
C TRP A 29 12.12 -8.73 7.11
N THR A 30 12.23 -10.06 7.19
CA THR A 30 12.26 -10.77 8.47
C THR A 30 13.50 -10.38 9.28
N LEU A 31 14.66 -10.33 8.65
CA LEU A 31 15.91 -9.92 9.29
C LEU A 31 15.87 -8.45 9.74
N ARG A 32 15.32 -7.56 8.90
CA ARG A 32 15.20 -6.13 9.18
C ARG A 32 14.32 -5.85 10.40
N ASN A 33 13.24 -6.63 10.58
CA ASN A 33 12.30 -6.50 11.68
C ASN A 33 12.65 -7.32 12.91
N SER A 34 13.59 -8.26 12.85
CA SER A 34 14.06 -9.03 14.01
C SER A 34 14.96 -8.22 14.95
N GLY A 35 15.43 -7.06 14.50
CA GLY A 35 16.14 -6.10 15.34
C GLY A 35 15.20 -5.24 16.19
N ILE A 36 15.76 -4.31 16.98
CA ILE A 36 14.98 -3.32 17.72
C ILE A 36 13.98 -2.65 16.76
N PRO A 37 12.70 -2.48 17.13
CA PRO A 37 11.72 -1.86 16.27
C PRO A 37 12.12 -0.39 16.04
N ALA A 38 13.03 -0.18 15.12
CA ALA A 38 13.27 1.12 14.56
C ALA A 38 12.08 1.40 13.64
N SER A 39 11.53 2.59 13.71
CA SER A 39 10.62 3.09 12.68
C SER A 39 11.31 2.85 11.33
N LEU A 40 10.63 2.20 10.40
CA LEU A 40 11.12 2.11 9.03
C LEU A 40 11.34 3.52 8.51
N ASP A 41 12.44 3.71 7.80
CA ASP A 41 12.62 4.91 7.01
C ASP A 41 11.49 4.98 5.97
N PRO A 42 10.88 6.16 5.74
CA PRO A 42 9.85 6.32 4.71
C PRO A 42 10.30 5.77 3.35
N ASP A 43 11.54 6.06 2.95
CA ASP A 43 12.10 5.59 1.68
C ASP A 43 12.22 4.05 1.64
N GLU A 44 12.57 3.42 2.77
CA GLU A 44 12.65 1.96 2.88
C GLU A 44 11.27 1.31 2.77
N LEU A 45 10.24 1.90 3.37
CA LEU A 45 8.87 1.39 3.25
C LEU A 45 8.34 1.55 1.82
N GLU A 46 8.58 2.69 1.20
CA GLU A 46 8.19 2.96 -0.18
C GLU A 46 8.79 1.90 -1.12
N GLU A 47 10.09 1.64 -1.02
CA GLU A 47 10.76 0.59 -1.78
C GLU A 47 10.18 -0.80 -1.51
N MET A 48 9.85 -1.12 -0.26
CA MET A 48 9.24 -2.40 0.10
C MET A 48 7.87 -2.58 -0.56
N ILE A 49 7.07 -1.52 -0.62
CA ILE A 49 5.77 -1.56 -1.30
C ILE A 49 5.96 -1.69 -2.81
N GLU A 50 6.89 -0.93 -3.41
CA GLU A 50 7.22 -1.07 -4.84
C GLU A 50 7.65 -2.52 -5.17
N TRP A 51 8.50 -3.12 -4.35
CA TRP A 51 8.92 -4.51 -4.55
C TRP A 51 7.74 -5.49 -4.43
N SER A 52 6.81 -5.24 -3.50
CA SER A 52 5.61 -6.06 -3.38
C SER A 52 4.70 -5.96 -4.60
N LEU A 53 4.68 -4.81 -5.28
CA LEU A 53 3.97 -4.63 -6.53
C LEU A 53 4.57 -5.45 -7.68
N VAL A 54 5.90 -5.59 -7.70
CA VAL A 54 6.60 -6.44 -8.69
C VAL A 54 6.38 -7.91 -8.38
N LEU A 55 6.40 -8.30 -7.11
CA LEU A 55 6.27 -9.68 -6.64
C LEU A 55 4.80 -10.00 -6.28
N ALA A 56 3.89 -9.72 -7.19
CA ALA A 56 2.44 -9.85 -7.00
C ALA A 56 1.95 -11.14 -6.30
N PRO A 57 2.52 -12.35 -6.56
CA PRO A 57 2.08 -13.57 -5.88
C PRO A 57 2.25 -13.53 -4.35
N VAL A 58 3.17 -12.73 -3.86
CA VAL A 58 3.45 -12.58 -2.41
C VAL A 58 2.93 -11.27 -1.83
N PHE A 59 2.19 -10.48 -2.60
CA PHE A 59 1.66 -9.19 -2.15
C PHE A 59 0.93 -9.25 -0.80
N PRO A 60 -0.01 -10.18 -0.54
CA PRO A 60 -0.68 -10.28 0.74
C PRO A 60 0.28 -10.57 1.90
N GLU A 61 1.29 -11.40 1.69
CA GLU A 61 2.28 -11.76 2.71
C GLU A 61 3.18 -10.58 3.08
N VAL A 62 3.58 -9.79 2.09
CA VAL A 62 4.35 -8.55 2.31
C VAL A 62 3.51 -7.51 3.03
N VAL A 63 2.23 -7.36 2.69
CA VAL A 63 1.30 -6.48 3.39
C VAL A 63 1.22 -6.85 4.88
N GLU A 64 1.01 -8.12 5.23
CA GLU A 64 0.97 -8.54 6.65
C GLU A 64 2.28 -8.19 7.39
N LYS A 65 3.43 -8.24 6.72
CA LYS A 65 4.71 -7.81 7.30
C LYS A 65 4.77 -6.28 7.49
N ILE A 66 4.30 -5.50 6.51
CA ILE A 66 4.22 -4.04 6.61
C ILE A 66 3.31 -3.63 7.78
N LEU A 67 2.18 -4.31 7.96
CA LEU A 67 1.26 -4.07 9.06
C LEU A 67 1.87 -4.31 10.45
N SER A 68 2.92 -5.13 10.53
CA SER A 68 3.60 -5.44 11.81
C SER A 68 4.50 -4.32 12.33
N VAL A 69 4.74 -3.28 11.55
CA VAL A 69 5.57 -2.12 11.89
C VAL A 69 4.78 -0.83 11.82
N PRO A 70 5.12 0.23 12.57
CA PRO A 70 4.47 1.52 12.44
C PRO A 70 4.64 2.10 11.04
N ALA A 71 3.55 2.52 10.43
CA ALA A 71 3.62 3.17 9.11
C ALA A 71 4.30 4.55 9.21
N PRO A 72 5.26 4.87 8.34
CA PRO A 72 5.79 6.21 8.21
C PRO A 72 4.78 7.12 7.50
N ASN A 73 5.01 8.43 7.59
CA ASN A 73 4.23 9.40 6.85
C ASN A 73 4.73 9.50 5.41
N LEU A 74 3.93 9.02 4.45
CA LEU A 74 4.23 9.02 3.03
C LEU A 74 3.52 10.20 2.32
N GLU A 75 3.89 11.44 2.67
CA GLU A 75 3.21 12.66 2.15
C GLU A 75 3.28 12.82 0.63
N HIS A 76 4.40 12.42 0.04
CA HIS A 76 4.75 12.64 -1.37
C HIS A 76 5.09 11.35 -2.12
N SER A 77 4.74 10.21 -1.55
CA SER A 77 5.14 8.92 -2.11
C SER A 77 4.38 8.60 -3.41
N PRO A 78 5.05 8.13 -4.46
CA PRO A 78 4.41 7.58 -5.65
C PRO A 78 3.67 6.28 -5.38
N VAL A 79 3.85 5.64 -4.21
CA VAL A 79 3.24 4.35 -3.84
C VAL A 79 1.73 4.33 -4.10
N TYR A 80 0.99 5.38 -3.73
CA TYR A 80 -0.46 5.41 -3.94
C TYR A 80 -0.84 5.40 -5.42
N LEU A 81 -0.08 6.10 -6.27
CA LEU A 81 -0.25 6.09 -7.72
C LEU A 81 0.05 4.69 -8.28
N ASP A 82 1.18 4.12 -7.91
CA ASP A 82 1.60 2.78 -8.35
C ASP A 82 0.58 1.71 -7.94
N LEU A 83 0.03 1.79 -6.72
CA LEU A 83 -1.04 0.90 -6.27
C LEU A 83 -2.32 1.08 -7.10
N ALA A 84 -2.66 2.32 -7.49
CA ALA A 84 -3.85 2.60 -8.30
C ALA A 84 -3.71 2.12 -9.77
N GLU A 85 -2.50 2.07 -10.29
CA GLU A 85 -2.23 1.57 -11.65
C GLU A 85 -2.24 0.03 -11.77
N LYS A 86 -2.20 -0.67 -10.63
CA LYS A 86 -2.17 -2.13 -10.59
C LYS A 86 -3.56 -2.71 -10.25
N ASP A 87 -3.86 -3.88 -10.77
CA ASP A 87 -5.15 -4.57 -10.54
C ASP A 87 -5.21 -5.30 -9.18
N TYR A 88 -4.50 -4.79 -8.16
CA TYR A 88 -4.44 -5.42 -6.83
C TYR A 88 -5.71 -5.23 -6.02
N THR A 89 -6.46 -4.16 -6.24
CA THR A 89 -7.80 -3.96 -5.67
C THR A 89 -8.77 -5.07 -6.08
N ASN A 90 -8.61 -5.64 -7.28
CA ASN A 90 -9.38 -6.78 -7.75
C ASN A 90 -8.82 -8.12 -7.27
N ARG A 91 -7.51 -8.28 -7.28
CA ARG A 91 -6.84 -9.56 -6.95
C ARG A 91 -6.75 -9.79 -5.45
N TYR A 92 -6.52 -8.75 -4.67
CA TYR A 92 -6.24 -8.81 -3.23
C TYR A 92 -6.94 -7.68 -2.46
N PRO A 93 -8.29 -7.57 -2.55
CA PRO A 93 -9.03 -6.44 -1.97
C PRO A 93 -8.82 -6.29 -0.46
N ASP A 94 -8.81 -7.38 0.30
CA ASP A 94 -8.62 -7.34 1.75
C ASP A 94 -7.21 -6.84 2.13
N ALA A 95 -6.18 -7.35 1.46
CA ALA A 95 -4.80 -6.92 1.71
C ALA A 95 -4.61 -5.44 1.32
N MET A 96 -5.19 -5.01 0.20
CA MET A 96 -5.14 -3.63 -0.25
C MET A 96 -5.83 -2.69 0.74
N THR A 97 -7.01 -3.04 1.23
CA THR A 97 -7.75 -2.23 2.20
C THR A 97 -6.98 -2.08 3.50
N LYS A 98 -6.43 -3.18 4.04
CA LYS A 98 -5.58 -3.15 5.24
C LYS A 98 -4.34 -2.27 5.06
N LEU A 99 -3.67 -2.38 3.91
CA LEU A 99 -2.51 -1.56 3.59
C LEU A 99 -2.86 -0.08 3.56
N LEU A 100 -3.93 0.30 2.86
CA LEU A 100 -4.38 1.69 2.79
C LEU A 100 -4.71 2.26 4.17
N MET A 101 -5.48 1.54 4.98
CA MET A 101 -5.79 1.95 6.34
C MET A 101 -4.53 2.18 7.17
N HIS A 102 -3.57 1.25 7.08
CA HIS A 102 -2.31 1.34 7.80
C HIS A 102 -1.51 2.59 7.39
N LEU A 103 -1.32 2.80 6.08
CA LEU A 103 -0.57 3.95 5.57
C LEU A 103 -1.24 5.28 5.92
N LEU A 104 -2.58 5.37 5.82
CA LEU A 104 -3.34 6.57 6.15
C LEU A 104 -3.33 6.89 7.64
N THR A 105 -3.13 5.92 8.53
CA THR A 105 -3.06 6.14 9.97
C THR A 105 -1.92 7.08 10.37
N SER A 106 -0.81 7.04 9.65
CA SER A 106 0.37 7.89 9.91
C SER A 106 0.45 9.13 9.03
N ALA A 107 -0.43 9.24 8.03
CA ALA A 107 -0.46 10.39 7.12
C ALA A 107 -0.82 11.69 7.87
N GLN A 108 -0.20 12.79 7.45
CA GLN A 108 -0.37 14.13 8.02
C GLN A 108 -0.77 15.14 6.93
N PRO A 109 -1.54 16.17 7.24
CA PRO A 109 -1.74 17.29 6.32
C PRO A 109 -0.43 18.11 6.15
N PRO A 110 -0.14 18.61 4.93
CA PRO A 110 -0.86 18.43 3.68
C PRO A 110 -0.68 17.03 3.07
N PHE A 111 -1.76 16.38 2.64
CA PHE A 111 -1.73 15.07 2.01
C PHE A 111 -2.01 15.21 0.50
N PHE A 112 -1.05 14.81 -0.32
CA PHE A 112 -1.07 15.09 -1.76
C PHE A 112 -1.68 13.96 -2.61
N SER A 113 -1.76 12.75 -2.06
CA SER A 113 -2.25 11.56 -2.78
C SER A 113 -3.77 11.34 -2.65
N CYS A 114 -4.55 12.40 -2.34
CA CYS A 114 -6.01 12.31 -2.20
C CYS A 114 -6.71 11.71 -3.42
N VAL A 115 -6.22 12.01 -4.64
CA VAL A 115 -6.82 11.54 -5.89
C VAL A 115 -6.55 10.05 -6.09
N ASP A 116 -5.32 9.62 -5.82
CA ASP A 116 -4.89 8.23 -6.01
C ASP A 116 -5.60 7.32 -5.02
N VAL A 117 -5.65 7.72 -3.74
CA VAL A 117 -6.41 6.97 -2.72
C VAL A 117 -7.90 6.93 -3.02
N ALA A 118 -8.49 8.01 -3.57
CA ALA A 118 -9.88 8.00 -3.97
C ALA A 118 -10.15 7.06 -5.16
N THR A 119 -9.19 6.88 -6.04
CA THR A 119 -9.27 5.91 -7.14
C THR A 119 -9.27 4.48 -6.59
N LEU A 120 -8.30 4.15 -5.73
CA LEU A 120 -8.23 2.86 -5.03
C LEU A 120 -9.52 2.55 -4.25
N PHE A 121 -10.05 3.56 -3.56
CA PHE A 121 -11.30 3.45 -2.82
C PHE A 121 -12.47 3.06 -3.75
N ARG A 122 -12.62 3.74 -4.90
CA ARG A 122 -13.69 3.43 -5.86
C ARG A 122 -13.58 2.02 -6.42
N ASP A 123 -12.37 1.53 -6.65
CA ASP A 123 -12.12 0.17 -7.12
C ASP A 123 -12.45 -0.90 -6.07
N LEU A 124 -12.39 -0.53 -4.78
CA LEU A 124 -12.76 -1.38 -3.66
C LEU A 124 -14.27 -1.34 -3.34
N LEU A 125 -15.00 -0.32 -3.84
CA LEU A 125 -16.44 -0.21 -3.64
C LEU A 125 -17.19 -1.44 -4.17
N GLY A 126 -18.21 -1.87 -3.43
CA GLY A 126 -19.02 -3.03 -3.79
C GLY A 126 -18.35 -4.39 -3.52
N ARG A 127 -17.14 -4.41 -2.95
CA ARG A 127 -16.53 -5.64 -2.47
C ARG A 127 -17.20 -6.07 -1.16
N THR A 128 -17.61 -7.33 -1.11
CA THR A 128 -18.33 -7.87 0.05
C THR A 128 -17.47 -7.83 1.30
N GLY A 129 -18.00 -7.23 2.37
CA GLY A 129 -17.38 -7.25 3.69
C GLY A 129 -16.38 -6.13 3.98
N LEU A 130 -16.17 -5.15 3.08
CA LEU A 130 -15.21 -4.05 3.27
C LEU A 130 -15.84 -2.70 3.66
N ASN A 131 -17.15 -2.63 3.87
CA ASN A 131 -17.85 -1.35 4.06
C ASN A 131 -17.41 -0.59 5.32
N GLU A 132 -17.07 -1.30 6.41
CA GLU A 132 -16.62 -0.65 7.64
C GLU A 132 -15.21 -0.08 7.48
N GLU A 133 -14.31 -0.84 6.86
CA GLU A 133 -12.95 -0.41 6.56
C GLU A 133 -12.92 0.76 5.57
N LEU A 134 -13.76 0.72 4.54
CA LEU A 134 -13.90 1.80 3.58
C LEU A 134 -14.43 3.07 4.24
N LYS A 135 -15.34 2.95 5.20
CA LYS A 135 -15.81 4.09 5.99
C LYS A 135 -14.69 4.71 6.81
N GLU A 136 -13.85 3.88 7.42
CA GLU A 136 -12.69 4.37 8.17
C GLU A 136 -11.68 5.08 7.25
N ILE A 137 -11.44 4.57 6.03
CA ILE A 137 -10.63 5.26 5.02
C ILE A 137 -11.23 6.64 4.67
N CYS A 138 -12.55 6.75 4.48
CA CYS A 138 -13.21 8.03 4.25
C CYS A 138 -13.00 9.01 5.40
N ASP A 139 -13.14 8.54 6.64
CA ASP A 139 -12.93 9.35 7.83
C ASP A 139 -11.48 9.87 7.92
N GLN A 140 -10.49 9.03 7.57
CA GLN A 140 -9.10 9.44 7.50
C GLN A 140 -8.86 10.48 6.40
N LEU A 141 -9.39 10.27 5.20
CA LEU A 141 -9.30 11.25 4.11
C LEU A 141 -9.93 12.59 4.51
N GLY A 142 -11.04 12.57 5.25
CA GLY A 142 -11.64 13.78 5.80
C GLY A 142 -10.72 14.52 6.78
N ARG A 143 -10.04 13.79 7.69
CA ARG A 143 -9.06 14.36 8.62
C ARG A 143 -7.83 14.92 7.91
N LEU A 144 -7.43 14.32 6.80
CA LEU A 144 -6.33 14.77 5.96
C LEU A 144 -6.69 15.98 5.07
N GLY A 145 -7.97 16.40 5.08
CA GLY A 145 -8.45 17.53 4.30
C GLY A 145 -8.65 17.22 2.82
N CYS A 146 -8.83 15.95 2.45
CA CYS A 146 -9.09 15.55 1.08
C CYS A 146 -10.47 16.04 0.60
N PRO A 147 -10.55 16.79 -0.50
CA PRO A 147 -11.81 17.43 -0.96
C PRO A 147 -12.87 16.42 -1.41
N ASN A 148 -12.47 15.22 -1.79
CA ASN A 148 -13.33 14.14 -2.28
C ASN A 148 -13.88 13.22 -1.16
N ALA A 149 -13.48 13.39 0.09
CA ALA A 149 -13.91 12.53 1.19
C ALA A 149 -15.44 12.48 1.36
N ALA A 150 -16.12 13.63 1.24
CA ALA A 150 -17.59 13.69 1.35
C ALA A 150 -18.29 12.97 0.19
N GLU A 151 -17.77 13.06 -1.04
CA GLU A 151 -18.29 12.34 -2.20
C GLU A 151 -18.17 10.83 -1.99
N LEU A 152 -16.99 10.36 -1.52
CA LEU A 152 -16.71 8.94 -1.28
C LEU A 152 -17.65 8.36 -0.20
N ASN A 153 -17.89 9.11 0.87
CA ASN A 153 -18.83 8.69 1.91
C ASN A 153 -20.27 8.53 1.35
N ASN A 154 -20.71 9.43 0.49
CA ASN A 154 -22.03 9.31 -0.15
C ASN A 154 -22.14 8.06 -1.06
N LEU A 155 -21.02 7.62 -1.65
CA LEU A 155 -21.00 6.39 -2.46
C LEU A 155 -21.14 5.12 -1.62
N LEU A 156 -20.73 5.15 -0.33
CA LEU A 156 -20.90 4.02 0.59
C LEU A 156 -22.33 3.88 1.11
N GLU A 157 -23.08 4.99 1.18
CA GLU A 157 -24.43 5.01 1.75
C GLU A 157 -25.52 4.65 0.72
N ASN A 158 -25.18 4.55 -0.58
CA ASN A 158 -26.09 4.24 -1.68
C ASN A 158 -25.92 2.81 -2.20
#